data_1ce9fbe0d2f856d7d598484b414eabc2
#
_entry.id   1ce9fbe0d2f856d7d598484b414eabc2
#
_cell.length_a   1.000
_cell.length_b   1.000
_cell.length_c   1.000
_cell.angle_alpha   90.00
_cell.angle_beta   90.00
_cell.angle_gamma   90.00
#
_symmetry.space_group_name_H-M   'P 1'
#
loop_
_entity.id
_entity.type
_entity.pdbx_description
1 polymer ?
#
loop_
_entity_poly.entity_id
_entity_poly.type
_entity_poly.pdbx_seq_one_letter_code
_entity_poly.pdbx_strand_id
1 'polypeptide(L)'
;MNNLEGTVSHAGSAKQRLLEQSARILAKSGRDALQVCAVAEQIDVLGDEAKSFFEDDHDLYIQTSRFLDERIRVAVFKALDKLPDDAAAIEKLREAAKVYFNLAIENPTYFAAYNNCQTATSFPNFEDGIEQVESFDAFPPIFRWVLEHMRDAAVAARGEFKHRLVVIQSLSFLCELQGITHLATFGIMRHLSPTAKKQTFNACLETLFSGLEICLRDGQIAPFEPKALSGEPPVPFTAAAKDMPKSTAEEKRAAIFRGTAEEIVYNGLPNLHLGSAAARAGVGLPDAEHLFDGDSHLLRALEESLDEANTLAIMRQNQVLPEGSHGLAYIKATGFGYLEYALEDPIGFVALIEVSSRSIVPISFEETGDTEQPFDMGKAFTFIMNLVRDAISESNGPRSPWILFTQIAALWASIHGLSQLSTVGALRYHSANFYFNLASKVMDIILQGMVNVLELKRPD
;
A
#
# COMPACT_ATOMS: atom_id res chain seq x y z
N MET A 1 11.44 15.23 21.19
CA MET A 1 10.04 15.06 21.59
C MET A 1 9.49 16.45 21.90
N ASN A 2 9.02 17.17 20.90
CA ASN A 2 8.33 18.44 21.11
C ASN A 2 6.92 18.31 20.56
N ASN A 3 5.99 18.38 21.51
CA ASN A 3 4.56 18.43 21.35
C ASN A 3 4.11 19.40 20.27
N LEU A 4 3.71 18.88 19.11
CA LEU A 4 2.92 19.61 18.12
C LEU A 4 1.41 19.35 18.28
N GLU A 5 1.00 18.78 19.41
CA GLU A 5 -0.42 18.59 19.76
C GLU A 5 -1.09 19.85 20.32
N GLY A 6 -0.41 20.99 20.40
CA GLY A 6 -0.83 22.11 21.25
C GLY A 6 -1.10 23.45 20.61
N THR A 7 -1.19 23.61 19.31
CA THR A 7 -1.63 24.88 18.73
C THR A 7 -2.58 24.68 17.55
N VAL A 8 -3.85 24.44 17.87
CA VAL A 8 -4.94 24.77 16.95
C VAL A 8 -4.84 26.30 16.71
N SER A 9 -4.29 26.65 15.56
CA SER A 9 -4.29 28.05 15.13
C SER A 9 -5.75 28.52 15.03
N HIS A 10 -6.17 29.39 15.95
CA HIS A 10 -7.49 30.04 15.94
C HIS A 10 -7.70 30.97 14.73
N ALA A 11 -6.79 31.01 13.77
CA ALA A 11 -6.77 31.92 12.63
C ALA A 11 -7.36 31.34 11.33
N GLY A 12 -7.76 30.06 11.28
CA GLY A 12 -8.41 29.47 10.11
C GLY A 12 -9.89 29.83 10.03
N SER A 13 -10.45 29.91 8.81
CA SER A 13 -11.90 30.06 8.63
C SER A 13 -12.64 28.86 9.27
N ALA A 14 -13.90 29.06 9.70
CA ALA A 14 -14.72 27.98 10.25
C ALA A 14 -14.77 26.78 9.29
N LYS A 15 -14.88 27.01 7.99
CA LYS A 15 -14.82 25.98 6.96
C LYS A 15 -13.51 25.17 6.99
N GLN A 16 -12.36 25.86 7.13
CA GLN A 16 -11.06 25.18 7.18
C GLN A 16 -10.95 24.29 8.44
N ARG A 17 -11.38 24.79 9.60
CA ARG A 17 -11.40 24.01 10.86
C ARG A 17 -12.28 22.76 10.74
N LEU A 18 -13.45 22.90 10.07
CA LEU A 18 -14.34 21.76 9.79
C LEU A 18 -13.64 20.72 8.90
N LEU A 19 -12.97 21.11 7.83
CA LEU A 19 -12.24 20.20 6.95
C LEU A 19 -11.06 19.50 7.67
N GLU A 20 -10.32 20.23 8.52
CA GLU A 20 -9.24 19.66 9.33
C GLU A 20 -9.76 18.62 10.35
N GLN A 21 -10.90 18.93 11.00
CA GLN A 21 -11.53 17.98 11.93
C GLN A 21 -12.12 16.79 11.19
N SER A 22 -12.73 17.01 10.04
CA SER A 22 -13.20 15.92 9.16
C SER A 22 -12.08 14.97 8.75
N ALA A 23 -10.90 15.49 8.43
CA ALA A 23 -9.73 14.66 8.13
C ALA A 23 -9.33 13.79 9.33
N ARG A 24 -9.39 14.31 10.56
CA ARG A 24 -9.12 13.51 11.78
C ARG A 24 -10.14 12.40 12.01
N ILE A 25 -11.42 12.68 11.75
CA ILE A 25 -12.49 11.68 11.87
C ILE A 25 -12.32 10.61 10.79
N LEU A 26 -12.07 11.00 9.54
CA LEU A 26 -11.79 10.06 8.45
C LEU A 26 -10.60 9.14 8.74
N ALA A 27 -9.52 9.70 9.30
CA ALA A 27 -8.34 8.93 9.67
C ALA A 27 -8.63 7.88 10.76
N LYS A 28 -9.50 8.22 11.72
CA LYS A 28 -9.76 7.40 12.91
C LYS A 28 -10.91 6.42 12.73
N SER A 29 -11.99 6.86 12.08
CA SER A 29 -13.29 6.19 12.12
C SER A 29 -13.89 5.95 10.74
N GLY A 30 -13.17 6.33 9.67
CA GLY A 30 -13.62 6.15 8.30
C GLY A 30 -14.77 7.09 7.89
N ARG A 31 -15.29 6.83 6.69
CA ARG A 31 -16.31 7.66 6.04
C ARG A 31 -17.64 7.68 6.76
N ASP A 32 -18.09 6.54 7.28
CA ASP A 32 -19.42 6.40 7.87
C ASP A 32 -19.61 7.20 9.17
N ALA A 33 -18.49 7.56 9.82
CA ALA A 33 -18.49 8.43 11.00
C ALA A 33 -18.51 9.93 10.67
N LEU A 34 -18.43 10.30 9.38
CA LEU A 34 -18.34 11.70 8.96
C LEU A 34 -19.74 12.30 8.80
N GLN A 35 -20.15 13.12 9.74
CA GLN A 35 -21.42 13.84 9.74
C GLN A 35 -21.20 15.32 10.01
N VAL A 36 -21.78 16.21 9.20
CA VAL A 36 -21.60 17.67 9.28
C VAL A 36 -21.85 18.20 10.69
N CYS A 37 -22.96 17.80 11.31
CA CYS A 37 -23.32 18.28 12.66
C CYS A 37 -22.38 17.75 13.74
N ALA A 38 -21.98 16.48 13.67
CA ALA A 38 -21.08 15.88 14.64
C ALA A 38 -19.65 16.46 14.55
N VAL A 39 -19.19 16.78 13.35
CA VAL A 39 -17.92 17.50 13.14
C VAL A 39 -17.98 18.89 13.72
N ALA A 40 -19.08 19.63 13.47
CA ALA A 40 -19.28 21.00 13.94
C ALA A 40 -19.27 21.06 15.48
N GLU A 41 -19.98 20.13 16.14
CA GLU A 41 -20.03 20.03 17.60
C GLU A 41 -18.64 19.83 18.22
N GLN A 42 -17.78 19.01 17.61
CA GLN A 42 -16.43 18.73 18.14
C GLN A 42 -15.47 19.93 18.10
N ILE A 43 -15.80 20.98 17.37
CA ILE A 43 -14.94 22.19 17.22
C ILE A 43 -15.68 23.49 17.57
N ASP A 44 -16.80 23.40 18.28
CA ASP A 44 -17.62 24.53 18.73
C ASP A 44 -18.06 25.45 17.58
N VAL A 45 -18.49 24.89 16.45
CA VAL A 45 -19.11 25.58 15.33
C VAL A 45 -20.61 25.31 15.34
N LEU A 46 -21.42 26.35 15.15
CA LEU A 46 -22.87 26.16 15.10
C LEU A 46 -23.26 25.27 13.92
N GLY A 47 -24.18 24.34 14.14
CA GLY A 47 -24.62 23.40 13.12
C GLY A 47 -25.18 24.10 11.87
N ASP A 48 -25.93 25.21 12.03
CA ASP A 48 -26.45 26.00 10.90
C ASP A 48 -25.31 26.71 10.13
N GLU A 49 -24.27 27.18 10.81
CA GLU A 49 -23.06 27.69 10.15
C GLU A 49 -22.36 26.61 9.35
N ALA A 50 -22.17 25.41 9.92
CA ALA A 50 -21.55 24.28 9.23
C ALA A 50 -22.34 23.86 7.98
N LYS A 51 -23.67 23.80 8.08
CA LYS A 51 -24.57 23.53 6.95
C LYS A 51 -24.55 24.60 5.85
N SER A 52 -24.08 25.82 6.15
CA SER A 52 -23.88 26.84 5.11
C SER A 52 -22.68 26.56 4.22
N PHE A 53 -21.72 25.72 4.65
CA PHE A 53 -20.53 25.36 3.90
C PHE A 53 -20.65 24.03 3.15
N PHE A 54 -21.53 23.14 3.60
CA PHE A 54 -21.70 21.78 3.07
C PHE A 54 -23.17 21.44 2.88
N GLU A 55 -23.53 20.93 1.69
CA GLU A 55 -24.90 20.57 1.38
C GLU A 55 -25.38 19.39 2.25
N ASP A 56 -24.49 18.38 2.42
CA ASP A 56 -24.72 17.17 3.20
C ASP A 56 -23.41 16.53 3.65
N ASP A 57 -23.48 15.35 4.28
CA ASP A 57 -22.31 14.59 4.75
C ASP A 57 -21.47 14.09 3.57
N HIS A 58 -22.08 13.84 2.41
CA HIS A 58 -21.34 13.46 1.20
C HIS A 58 -20.55 14.63 0.63
N ASP A 59 -21.13 15.82 0.58
CA ASP A 59 -20.41 17.03 0.15
C ASP A 59 -19.26 17.35 1.09
N LEU A 60 -19.44 17.22 2.42
CA LEU A 60 -18.37 17.35 3.41
C LEU A 60 -17.21 16.36 3.09
N TYR A 61 -17.54 15.10 2.78
CA TYR A 61 -16.56 14.08 2.41
C TYR A 61 -15.77 14.48 1.15
N ILE A 62 -16.46 14.89 0.09
CA ILE A 62 -15.84 15.32 -1.17
C ILE A 62 -14.96 16.56 -0.97
N GLN A 63 -15.44 17.55 -0.21
CA GLN A 63 -14.65 18.76 0.06
C GLN A 63 -13.44 18.46 0.95
N THR A 64 -13.54 17.52 1.89
CA THR A 64 -12.39 17.04 2.69
C THR A 64 -11.37 16.32 1.81
N SER A 65 -11.79 15.48 0.88
CA SER A 65 -10.90 14.85 -0.10
C SER A 65 -10.14 15.89 -0.92
N ARG A 66 -10.85 16.87 -1.47
CA ARG A 66 -10.24 17.99 -2.23
C ARG A 66 -9.27 18.82 -1.40
N PHE A 67 -9.59 19.05 -0.13
CA PHE A 67 -8.71 19.76 0.80
C PHE A 67 -7.40 19.01 1.03
N LEU A 68 -7.45 17.67 1.17
CA LEU A 68 -6.26 16.83 1.34
C LEU A 68 -5.42 16.77 0.05
N ASP A 69 -6.05 16.60 -1.10
CA ASP A 69 -5.40 16.66 -2.42
C ASP A 69 -4.67 17.99 -2.62
N GLU A 70 -5.33 19.11 -2.31
CA GLU A 70 -4.75 20.45 -2.46
C GLU A 70 -3.53 20.66 -1.56
N ARG A 71 -3.54 20.15 -0.33
CA ARG A 71 -2.37 20.23 0.56
C ARG A 71 -1.16 19.50 -0.02
N ILE A 72 -1.38 18.31 -0.57
CA ILE A 72 -0.31 17.55 -1.24
C ILE A 72 0.17 18.32 -2.46
N ARG A 73 -0.75 18.77 -3.30
CA ARG A 73 -0.46 19.53 -4.52
C ARG A 73 0.39 20.77 -4.23
N VAL A 74 -0.06 21.61 -3.29
CA VAL A 74 0.66 22.85 -2.92
C VAL A 74 2.08 22.54 -2.43
N ALA A 75 2.26 21.51 -1.61
CA ALA A 75 3.58 21.14 -1.12
C ALA A 75 4.49 20.62 -2.23
N VAL A 76 3.97 19.80 -3.14
CA VAL A 76 4.71 19.29 -4.30
C VAL A 76 5.14 20.45 -5.20
N PHE A 77 4.22 21.33 -5.63
CA PHE A 77 4.56 22.46 -6.50
C PHE A 77 5.55 23.40 -5.87
N LYS A 78 5.41 23.73 -4.57
CA LYS A 78 6.37 24.54 -3.83
C LYS A 78 7.79 23.94 -3.80
N ALA A 79 7.91 22.62 -3.85
CA ALA A 79 9.20 21.95 -3.92
C ALA A 79 9.74 21.98 -5.35
N LEU A 80 8.89 21.76 -6.33
CA LEU A 80 9.25 21.81 -7.75
C LEU A 80 9.73 23.19 -8.19
N ASP A 81 9.15 24.27 -7.65
CA ASP A 81 9.59 25.66 -7.89
C ASP A 81 11.06 25.94 -7.49
N LYS A 82 11.66 25.03 -6.70
CA LYS A 82 13.08 25.14 -6.30
C LYS A 82 14.02 24.41 -7.24
N LEU A 83 13.50 23.57 -8.12
CA LEU A 83 14.29 22.91 -9.14
C LEU A 83 14.63 23.90 -10.26
N PRO A 84 15.73 23.66 -11.00
CA PRO A 84 16.02 24.40 -12.22
C PRO A 84 14.85 24.31 -13.22
N ASP A 85 14.61 25.35 -13.99
CA ASP A 85 13.52 25.40 -14.99
C ASP A 85 13.63 24.27 -16.02
N ASP A 86 14.88 23.87 -16.35
CA ASP A 86 15.23 22.80 -17.28
C ASP A 86 15.36 21.42 -16.63
N ALA A 87 14.96 21.29 -15.34
CA ALA A 87 15.01 19.99 -14.65
C ALA A 87 14.28 18.91 -15.42
N ALA A 88 14.91 17.74 -15.58
CA ALA A 88 14.34 16.62 -16.30
C ALA A 88 13.03 16.12 -15.65
N ALA A 89 12.11 15.61 -16.47
CA ALA A 89 10.82 15.11 -16.02
C ALA A 89 10.96 14.04 -14.90
N ILE A 90 11.96 13.16 -15.01
CA ILE A 90 12.27 12.16 -13.98
C ILE A 90 12.71 12.80 -12.66
N GLU A 91 13.48 13.87 -12.70
CA GLU A 91 13.88 14.60 -11.49
C GLU A 91 12.68 15.24 -10.79
N LYS A 92 11.75 15.80 -11.55
CA LYS A 92 10.49 16.34 -11.02
C LYS A 92 9.63 15.25 -10.36
N LEU A 93 9.53 14.08 -10.97
CA LEU A 93 8.83 12.92 -10.39
C LEU A 93 9.51 12.44 -9.08
N ARG A 94 10.85 12.37 -9.05
CA ARG A 94 11.62 12.01 -7.85
C ARG A 94 11.38 13.01 -6.71
N GLU A 95 11.39 14.30 -7.01
CA GLU A 95 11.16 15.33 -5.99
C GLU A 95 9.72 15.31 -5.48
N ALA A 96 8.72 15.15 -6.36
CA ALA A 96 7.32 14.98 -5.96
C ALA A 96 7.12 13.77 -5.03
N ALA A 97 7.76 12.64 -5.33
CA ALA A 97 7.72 11.44 -4.50
C ALA A 97 8.31 11.70 -3.10
N LYS A 98 9.45 12.39 -3.01
CA LYS A 98 10.08 12.75 -1.71
C LYS A 98 9.16 13.63 -0.88
N VAL A 99 8.52 14.62 -1.50
CA VAL A 99 7.59 15.51 -0.81
C VAL A 99 6.38 14.73 -0.28
N TYR A 100 5.78 13.88 -1.11
CA TYR A 100 4.65 13.05 -0.71
C TYR A 100 5.00 12.16 0.48
N PHE A 101 6.12 11.46 0.41
CA PHE A 101 6.62 10.59 1.49
C PHE A 101 6.88 11.38 2.79
N ASN A 102 7.57 12.52 2.71
CA ASN A 102 7.86 13.34 3.88
C ASN A 102 6.57 13.85 4.54
N LEU A 103 5.60 14.32 3.74
CA LEU A 103 4.30 14.76 4.26
C LEU A 103 3.58 13.64 5.02
N ALA A 104 3.62 12.42 4.50
CA ALA A 104 2.96 11.28 5.11
C ALA A 104 3.60 10.88 6.45
N ILE A 105 4.94 10.79 6.52
CA ILE A 105 5.62 10.42 7.77
C ILE A 105 5.58 11.54 8.82
N GLU A 106 5.51 12.81 8.40
CA GLU A 106 5.37 13.97 9.29
C GLU A 106 3.92 14.16 9.77
N ASN A 107 2.93 13.73 8.98
CA ASN A 107 1.50 13.89 9.26
C ASN A 107 0.72 12.59 9.02
N PRO A 108 0.94 11.53 9.82
CA PRO A 108 0.29 10.23 9.63
C PRO A 108 -1.24 10.30 9.58
N THR A 109 -1.84 11.16 10.42
CA THR A 109 -3.28 11.36 10.46
C THR A 109 -3.84 11.87 9.13
N TYR A 110 -3.18 12.86 8.51
CA TYR A 110 -3.61 13.34 7.20
C TYR A 110 -3.41 12.31 6.10
N PHE A 111 -2.35 11.52 6.18
CA PHE A 111 -2.11 10.45 5.22
C PHE A 111 -3.14 9.32 5.36
N ALA A 112 -3.53 8.94 6.58
CA ALA A 112 -4.63 8.00 6.82
C ALA A 112 -5.96 8.53 6.25
N ALA A 113 -6.28 9.80 6.51
CA ALA A 113 -7.47 10.44 5.95
C ALA A 113 -7.44 10.46 4.42
N TYR A 114 -6.30 10.78 3.83
CA TYR A 114 -6.11 10.79 2.38
C TYR A 114 -6.37 9.41 1.77
N ASN A 115 -5.81 8.36 2.35
CA ASN A 115 -6.05 6.99 1.91
C ASN A 115 -7.53 6.60 1.97
N ASN A 116 -8.22 6.99 3.05
CA ASN A 116 -9.65 6.76 3.20
C ASN A 116 -10.52 7.61 2.24
N CYS A 117 -9.96 8.67 1.65
CA CYS A 117 -10.61 9.50 0.63
C CYS A 117 -10.29 9.10 -0.81
N GLN A 118 -9.28 8.31 -1.09
CA GLN A 118 -8.90 7.92 -2.48
C GLN A 118 -10.04 7.28 -3.26
N THR A 119 -11.02 6.74 -2.55
CA THR A 119 -12.24 6.20 -3.15
C THR A 119 -13.17 7.26 -3.75
N ALA A 120 -12.95 8.54 -3.46
CA ALA A 120 -13.71 9.65 -4.04
C ALA A 120 -13.21 10.05 -5.44
N THR A 121 -11.96 9.71 -5.77
CA THR A 121 -11.36 9.95 -7.08
C THR A 121 -11.32 8.64 -7.86
N SER A 122 -12.31 8.40 -8.71
CA SER A 122 -12.31 7.24 -9.56
C SER A 122 -11.31 7.41 -10.71
N PHE A 123 -10.48 6.40 -10.92
CA PHE A 123 -9.75 6.24 -12.17
C PHE A 123 -10.72 5.86 -13.30
N PRO A 124 -10.35 6.12 -14.56
CA PRO A 124 -11.14 5.64 -15.70
C PRO A 124 -11.36 4.13 -15.59
N ASN A 125 -12.52 3.67 -16.07
CA ASN A 125 -12.76 2.24 -16.12
C ASN A 125 -11.86 1.60 -17.18
N PHE A 126 -11.02 0.64 -16.77
CA PHE A 126 -10.12 -0.10 -17.64
C PHE A 126 -10.69 -1.48 -18.04
N GLU A 127 -12.02 -1.70 -17.97
CA GLU A 127 -12.63 -2.97 -18.36
C GLU A 127 -12.29 -3.37 -19.80
N ASP A 128 -12.20 -2.37 -20.71
CA ASP A 128 -11.74 -2.57 -22.08
C ASP A 128 -10.21 -2.63 -22.23
N GLY A 129 -9.48 -2.59 -21.12
CA GLY A 129 -8.02 -2.62 -21.03
C GLY A 129 -7.37 -1.24 -21.08
N ILE A 130 -6.17 -1.13 -20.50
CA ILE A 130 -5.33 0.09 -20.55
C ILE A 130 -5.01 0.46 -22.02
N GLU A 131 -5.20 -0.47 -22.95
CA GLU A 131 -4.89 -0.32 -24.36
C GLU A 131 -5.71 0.75 -25.08
N GLN A 132 -6.88 1.09 -24.52
CA GLN A 132 -7.82 2.07 -25.09
C GLN A 132 -7.65 3.50 -24.54
N VAL A 133 -6.63 3.74 -23.71
CA VAL A 133 -6.35 5.09 -23.21
C VAL A 133 -5.73 5.94 -24.33
N GLU A 134 -6.52 6.83 -24.90
CA GLU A 134 -6.11 7.76 -25.95
C GLU A 134 -5.78 9.18 -25.41
N SER A 135 -6.24 9.51 -24.21
CA SER A 135 -6.04 10.82 -23.56
C SER A 135 -5.85 10.67 -22.06
N PHE A 136 -5.15 11.61 -21.45
CA PHE A 136 -4.97 11.67 -19.99
C PHE A 136 -6.05 12.52 -19.29
N ASP A 137 -7.00 13.11 -20.03
CA ASP A 137 -7.99 14.04 -19.46
C ASP A 137 -8.97 13.42 -18.47
N ALA A 138 -9.21 12.10 -18.61
CA ALA A 138 -10.10 11.37 -17.71
C ALA A 138 -9.49 11.09 -16.33
N PHE A 139 -8.19 11.32 -16.14
CA PHE A 139 -7.52 11.02 -14.89
C PHE A 139 -7.59 12.20 -13.88
N PRO A 140 -7.53 11.93 -12.57
CA PRO A 140 -7.46 12.96 -11.54
C PRO A 140 -6.26 13.90 -11.75
N PRO A 141 -6.36 15.19 -11.40
CA PRO A 141 -5.35 16.21 -11.76
C PRO A 141 -3.92 15.86 -11.32
N ILE A 142 -3.74 15.34 -10.08
CA ILE A 142 -2.40 15.00 -9.59
C ILE A 142 -1.81 13.81 -10.37
N PHE A 143 -2.62 12.81 -10.68
CA PHE A 143 -2.16 11.66 -11.45
C PHE A 143 -1.95 12.02 -12.93
N ARG A 144 -2.75 12.93 -13.50
CA ARG A 144 -2.53 13.49 -14.84
C ARG A 144 -1.17 14.18 -14.92
N TRP A 145 -0.79 14.94 -13.90
CA TRP A 145 0.53 15.55 -13.80
C TRP A 145 1.65 14.48 -13.85
N VAL A 146 1.49 13.35 -13.13
CA VAL A 146 2.44 12.21 -13.22
C VAL A 146 2.50 11.64 -14.62
N LEU A 147 1.35 11.42 -15.26
CA LEU A 147 1.25 10.91 -16.65
C LEU A 147 1.97 11.83 -17.66
N GLU A 148 1.78 13.14 -17.54
CA GLU A 148 2.42 14.13 -18.42
C GLU A 148 3.95 14.11 -18.25
N HIS A 149 4.46 14.06 -17.01
CA HIS A 149 5.91 13.98 -16.79
C HIS A 149 6.49 12.63 -17.19
N MET A 150 5.77 11.52 -17.02
CA MET A 150 6.20 10.21 -17.52
C MET A 150 6.22 10.18 -19.06
N ARG A 151 5.24 10.82 -19.72
CA ARG A 151 5.23 11.03 -21.18
C ARG A 151 6.44 11.84 -21.61
N ASP A 152 6.72 12.96 -20.95
CA ASP A 152 7.84 13.83 -21.30
C ASP A 152 9.19 13.12 -21.13
N ALA A 153 9.32 12.28 -20.09
CA ALA A 153 10.48 11.40 -19.91
C ALA A 153 10.61 10.39 -21.08
N ALA A 154 9.50 9.79 -21.53
CA ALA A 154 9.49 8.85 -22.65
C ALA A 154 9.89 9.56 -23.95
N VAL A 155 9.36 10.75 -24.21
CA VAL A 155 9.71 11.57 -25.37
C VAL A 155 11.19 11.98 -25.32
N ALA A 156 11.71 12.38 -24.16
CA ALA A 156 13.12 12.72 -24.01
C ALA A 156 14.04 11.52 -24.27
N ALA A 157 13.63 10.32 -23.88
CA ALA A 157 14.43 9.11 -24.06
C ALA A 157 14.42 8.58 -25.51
N ARG A 158 13.30 8.76 -26.27
CA ARG A 158 13.07 8.07 -27.55
C ARG A 158 12.51 8.94 -28.69
N GLY A 159 12.10 10.16 -28.41
CA GLY A 159 11.40 11.03 -29.36
C GLY A 159 9.91 10.69 -29.57
N GLU A 160 9.42 9.61 -28.97
CA GLU A 160 8.01 9.15 -29.06
C GLU A 160 7.52 8.52 -27.76
N PHE A 161 6.20 8.35 -27.61
CA PHE A 161 5.60 7.63 -26.50
C PHE A 161 4.39 6.80 -26.96
N LYS A 162 4.01 5.83 -26.12
CA LYS A 162 2.77 5.05 -26.24
C LYS A 162 1.93 5.27 -24.98
N HIS A 163 0.69 5.73 -25.13
CA HIS A 163 -0.21 6.03 -23.99
C HIS A 163 -0.26 4.89 -22.98
N ARG A 164 -0.47 3.66 -23.46
CA ARG A 164 -0.48 2.45 -22.61
C ARG A 164 0.75 2.32 -21.73
N LEU A 165 1.94 2.47 -22.29
CA LEU A 165 3.19 2.33 -21.53
C LEU A 165 3.32 3.43 -20.49
N VAL A 166 3.00 4.67 -20.84
CA VAL A 166 3.00 5.81 -19.92
C VAL A 166 2.04 5.55 -18.75
N VAL A 167 0.82 5.05 -19.02
CA VAL A 167 -0.14 4.72 -17.95
C VAL A 167 0.40 3.63 -17.04
N ILE A 168 0.92 2.53 -17.58
CA ILE A 168 1.48 1.42 -16.78
C ILE A 168 2.68 1.90 -15.94
N GLN A 169 3.59 2.67 -16.52
CA GLN A 169 4.75 3.21 -15.82
C GLN A 169 4.34 4.16 -14.69
N SER A 170 3.34 5.01 -14.95
CA SER A 170 2.79 5.93 -13.94
C SER A 170 2.05 5.20 -12.83
N LEU A 171 1.30 4.14 -13.14
CA LEU A 171 0.67 3.28 -12.14
C LEU A 171 1.72 2.52 -11.32
N SER A 172 2.80 2.05 -11.94
CA SER A 172 3.91 1.41 -11.21
C SER A 172 4.58 2.38 -10.24
N PHE A 173 4.81 3.62 -10.69
CA PHE A 173 5.30 4.69 -9.81
C PHE A 173 4.35 4.96 -8.64
N LEU A 174 3.03 5.03 -8.90
CA LEU A 174 2.03 5.24 -7.87
C LEU A 174 1.98 4.06 -6.88
N CYS A 175 2.04 2.82 -7.37
CA CYS A 175 2.05 1.62 -6.53
C CYS A 175 3.25 1.63 -5.58
N GLU A 176 4.46 1.86 -6.09
CA GLU A 176 5.67 1.93 -5.26
C GLU A 176 5.58 3.05 -4.23
N LEU A 177 5.20 4.26 -4.67
CA LEU A 177 5.10 5.42 -3.79
C LEU A 177 4.06 5.20 -2.68
N GLN A 178 2.89 4.68 -3.03
CA GLN A 178 1.83 4.37 -2.07
C GLN A 178 2.28 3.28 -1.09
N GLY A 179 2.87 2.21 -1.61
CA GLY A 179 3.27 1.06 -0.81
C GLY A 179 4.37 1.39 0.18
N ILE A 180 5.48 2.00 -0.26
CA ILE A 180 6.58 2.37 0.63
C ILE A 180 6.14 3.40 1.68
N THR A 181 5.29 4.34 1.29
CA THR A 181 4.76 5.35 2.21
C THR A 181 3.86 4.71 3.26
N HIS A 182 2.98 3.79 2.85
CA HIS A 182 2.11 3.06 3.78
C HIS A 182 2.91 2.18 4.74
N LEU A 183 3.88 1.40 4.24
CA LEU A 183 4.75 0.56 5.06
C LEU A 183 5.58 1.38 6.07
N ALA A 184 6.04 2.58 5.69
CA ALA A 184 6.80 3.47 6.57
C ALA A 184 5.95 4.24 7.59
N THR A 185 4.65 4.41 7.31
CA THR A 185 3.73 5.18 8.16
C THR A 185 2.95 4.28 9.12
N PHE A 186 2.37 3.19 8.61
CA PHE A 186 1.47 2.30 9.35
C PHE A 186 1.99 0.86 9.43
N GLY A 187 2.75 0.42 8.43
CA GLY A 187 3.26 -0.93 8.37
C GLY A 187 4.52 -1.15 9.20
N ILE A 188 5.23 -2.21 8.85
CA ILE A 188 6.38 -2.72 9.62
C ILE A 188 7.53 -1.71 9.76
N MET A 189 7.71 -0.81 8.79
CA MET A 189 8.78 0.19 8.82
C MET A 189 8.45 1.40 9.71
N ARG A 190 7.25 1.48 10.31
CA ARG A 190 6.86 2.62 11.17
C ARG A 190 7.78 2.81 12.36
N HIS A 191 8.43 1.74 12.83
CA HIS A 191 9.35 1.76 13.96
C HIS A 191 10.80 2.15 13.61
N LEU A 192 11.13 2.24 12.34
CA LEU A 192 12.43 2.74 11.90
C LEU A 192 12.60 4.21 12.29
N SER A 193 13.86 4.62 12.52
CA SER A 193 14.19 6.03 12.71
C SER A 193 13.80 6.85 11.47
N PRO A 194 13.51 8.17 11.62
CA PRO A 194 13.22 9.02 10.47
C PRO A 194 14.31 8.99 9.38
N THR A 195 15.57 8.86 9.78
CA THR A 195 16.71 8.73 8.86
C THR A 195 16.64 7.41 8.10
N ALA A 196 16.45 6.27 8.80
CA ALA A 196 16.35 4.96 8.19
C ALA A 196 15.15 4.87 7.23
N LYS A 197 13.99 5.44 7.60
CA LYS A 197 12.83 5.55 6.69
C LYS A 197 13.16 6.27 5.39
N LYS A 198 13.83 7.43 5.47
CA LYS A 198 14.23 8.22 4.29
C LYS A 198 15.28 7.49 3.44
N GLN A 199 16.22 6.80 4.07
CA GLN A 199 17.22 6.00 3.35
C GLN A 199 16.57 4.83 2.62
N THR A 200 15.65 4.08 3.29
CA THR A 200 14.89 2.99 2.67
C THR A 200 14.06 3.50 1.51
N PHE A 201 13.32 4.60 1.71
CA PHE A 201 12.52 5.22 0.67
C PHE A 201 13.37 5.60 -0.56
N ASN A 202 14.52 6.25 -0.37
CA ASN A 202 15.40 6.62 -1.47
C ASN A 202 15.92 5.39 -2.22
N ALA A 203 16.30 4.31 -1.50
CA ALA A 203 16.76 3.09 -2.13
C ALA A 203 15.65 2.39 -2.94
N CYS A 204 14.42 2.35 -2.43
CA CYS A 204 13.26 1.84 -3.17
C CYS A 204 13.00 2.67 -4.44
N LEU A 205 13.04 3.99 -4.34
CA LEU A 205 12.91 4.87 -5.52
C LEU A 205 14.03 4.64 -6.54
N GLU A 206 15.27 4.45 -6.12
CA GLU A 206 16.38 4.15 -7.05
C GLU A 206 16.11 2.84 -7.80
N THR A 207 15.64 1.79 -7.12
CA THR A 207 15.28 0.53 -7.77
C THR A 207 14.15 0.73 -8.78
N LEU A 208 13.07 1.43 -8.39
CA LEU A 208 11.96 1.74 -9.29
C LEU A 208 12.42 2.54 -10.52
N PHE A 209 13.11 3.67 -10.30
CA PHE A 209 13.52 4.54 -11.41
C PHE A 209 14.55 3.87 -12.32
N SER A 210 15.43 3.03 -11.78
CA SER A 210 16.31 2.20 -12.58
C SER A 210 15.55 1.29 -13.56
N GLY A 211 14.47 0.66 -13.09
CA GLY A 211 13.58 -0.13 -13.93
C GLY A 211 12.78 0.71 -14.94
N LEU A 212 12.24 1.84 -14.49
CA LEU A 212 11.51 2.77 -15.37
C LEU A 212 12.39 3.33 -16.49
N GLU A 213 13.62 3.75 -16.20
CA GLU A 213 14.56 4.28 -17.21
C GLU A 213 14.90 3.23 -18.28
N ILE A 214 15.06 1.96 -17.90
CA ILE A 214 15.21 0.86 -18.86
C ILE A 214 13.98 0.76 -19.76
N CYS A 215 12.78 0.74 -19.17
CA CYS A 215 11.54 0.66 -19.92
C CYS A 215 11.30 1.88 -20.81
N LEU A 216 11.66 3.08 -20.35
CA LEU A 216 11.58 4.32 -21.13
C LEU A 216 12.52 4.28 -22.34
N ARG A 217 13.76 3.85 -22.14
CA ARG A 217 14.76 3.72 -23.21
C ARG A 217 14.37 2.65 -24.22
N ASP A 218 13.95 1.47 -23.75
CA ASP A 218 13.68 0.32 -24.61
C ASP A 218 12.27 0.38 -25.24
N GLY A 219 11.37 1.25 -24.72
CA GLY A 219 10.00 1.45 -25.19
C GLY A 219 9.09 0.23 -25.04
N GLN A 220 9.44 -0.62 -24.12
CA GLN A 220 8.67 -1.80 -23.75
C GLN A 220 9.00 -2.18 -22.29
N ILE A 221 8.12 -2.97 -21.70
CA ILE A 221 8.38 -3.64 -20.44
C ILE A 221 8.73 -5.07 -20.80
N ALA A 222 10.02 -5.42 -20.70
CA ALA A 222 10.45 -6.78 -20.97
C ALA A 222 9.92 -7.70 -19.87
N PRO A 223 9.17 -8.76 -20.23
CA PRO A 223 8.64 -9.66 -19.23
C PRO A 223 9.78 -10.47 -18.57
N PHE A 224 9.78 -10.56 -17.25
CA PHE A 224 10.45 -11.66 -16.57
C PHE A 224 9.47 -12.83 -16.62
N GLU A 225 9.62 -13.71 -17.60
CA GLU A 225 8.70 -14.80 -17.74
C GLU A 225 8.83 -15.82 -16.61
N PRO A 226 7.70 -16.18 -15.99
CA PRO A 226 7.14 -17.49 -16.22
C PRO A 226 6.06 -17.37 -17.30
N LYS A 227 6.05 -18.29 -18.25
CA LYS A 227 4.99 -18.41 -19.25
C LYS A 227 3.64 -18.37 -18.57
N ALA A 228 2.81 -17.47 -19.05
CA ALA A 228 1.40 -17.28 -18.78
C ALA A 228 0.82 -18.12 -17.61
N LEU A 229 0.52 -17.46 -16.50
CA LEU A 229 -0.50 -17.93 -15.56
C LEU A 229 -1.85 -17.93 -16.28
N SER A 230 -2.11 -18.99 -17.06
CA SER A 230 -3.41 -19.26 -17.69
C SER A 230 -4.24 -20.11 -16.75
N GLY A 231 -4.49 -19.62 -15.54
CA GLY A 231 -5.51 -20.16 -14.64
C GLY A 231 -6.73 -19.27 -14.68
N GLU A 232 -7.92 -19.86 -14.64
CA GLU A 232 -9.11 -19.10 -14.29
C GLU A 232 -8.84 -18.39 -12.95
N PRO A 233 -9.26 -17.10 -12.79
CA PRO A 233 -9.09 -16.41 -11.53
C PRO A 233 -9.75 -17.25 -10.43
N PRO A 234 -9.11 -17.40 -9.25
CA PRO A 234 -9.70 -18.15 -8.15
C PRO A 234 -11.06 -17.55 -7.79
N VAL A 235 -12.03 -18.43 -7.61
CA VAL A 235 -13.39 -18.03 -7.19
C VAL A 235 -13.28 -17.31 -5.84
N PRO A 236 -13.82 -16.09 -5.71
CA PRO A 236 -13.73 -15.34 -4.46
C PRO A 236 -14.26 -16.14 -3.28
N PHE A 237 -13.46 -16.30 -2.24
CA PHE A 237 -13.78 -17.09 -1.04
C PHE A 237 -14.84 -16.44 -0.12
N THR A 238 -15.52 -15.41 -0.59
CA THR A 238 -16.34 -14.51 0.23
C THR A 238 -17.73 -15.00 0.59
N ALA A 239 -18.21 -16.13 0.06
CA ALA A 239 -19.62 -16.51 0.23
C ALA A 239 -19.92 -17.57 1.31
N ALA A 240 -18.93 -18.35 1.76
CA ALA A 240 -19.24 -19.57 2.53
C ALA A 240 -19.32 -19.41 4.07
N ALA A 241 -18.86 -18.31 4.64
CA ALA A 241 -18.69 -18.22 6.10
C ALA A 241 -19.88 -17.58 6.86
N LYS A 242 -20.84 -16.95 6.16
CA LYS A 242 -21.92 -16.19 6.83
C LYS A 242 -23.08 -17.03 7.38
N ASP A 243 -23.34 -18.22 6.83
CA ASP A 243 -24.57 -18.97 7.11
C ASP A 243 -24.38 -20.39 7.66
N MET A 244 -23.16 -20.81 8.02
CA MET A 244 -22.98 -22.13 8.64
C MET A 244 -23.21 -22.09 10.14
N PRO A 245 -23.91 -23.10 10.72
CA PRO A 245 -24.07 -23.20 12.16
C PRO A 245 -22.71 -23.40 12.84
N LYS A 246 -22.34 -22.49 13.72
CA LYS A 246 -21.07 -22.44 14.45
C LYS A 246 -21.05 -23.47 15.57
N SER A 247 -21.01 -24.76 15.22
CA SER A 247 -21.25 -25.88 16.15
C SER A 247 -19.95 -26.45 16.72
N THR A 248 -18.82 -26.32 16.05
CA THR A 248 -17.53 -26.84 16.48
C THR A 248 -16.61 -25.75 17.05
N ALA A 249 -15.63 -26.15 17.85
CA ALA A 249 -14.63 -25.21 18.39
C ALA A 249 -13.83 -24.52 17.26
N GLU A 250 -13.56 -25.23 16.15
CA GLU A 250 -12.85 -24.69 15.00
C GLU A 250 -13.69 -23.64 14.26
N GLU A 251 -14.99 -23.90 14.05
CA GLU A 251 -15.90 -22.93 13.43
C GLU A 251 -16.06 -21.67 14.27
N LYS A 252 -16.18 -21.82 15.59
CA LYS A 252 -16.22 -20.69 16.54
C LYS A 252 -14.91 -19.90 16.49
N ARG A 253 -13.76 -20.59 16.45
CA ARG A 253 -12.44 -19.95 16.35
C ARG A 253 -12.29 -19.16 15.06
N ALA A 254 -12.64 -19.74 13.91
CA ALA A 254 -12.64 -19.06 12.61
C ALA A 254 -13.57 -17.84 12.58
N ALA A 255 -14.77 -17.97 13.17
CA ALA A 255 -15.72 -16.86 13.29
C ALA A 255 -15.14 -15.72 14.16
N ILE A 256 -14.48 -16.04 15.29
CA ILE A 256 -13.86 -15.04 16.16
C ILE A 256 -12.69 -14.37 15.41
N PHE A 257 -11.87 -15.10 14.66
CA PHE A 257 -10.81 -14.50 13.85
C PHE A 257 -11.37 -13.51 12.85
N ARG A 258 -12.45 -13.84 12.14
CA ARG A 258 -13.10 -12.91 11.24
C ARG A 258 -13.66 -11.69 11.96
N GLY A 259 -14.36 -11.87 13.07
CA GLY A 259 -14.86 -10.78 13.91
C GLY A 259 -13.73 -9.91 14.45
N THR A 260 -12.58 -10.50 14.78
CA THR A 260 -11.39 -9.79 15.23
C THR A 260 -10.78 -8.95 14.11
N ALA A 261 -10.63 -9.51 12.91
CA ALA A 261 -10.13 -8.79 11.75
C ALA A 261 -11.06 -7.60 11.39
N GLU A 262 -12.37 -7.82 11.39
CA GLU A 262 -13.36 -6.76 11.21
C GLU A 262 -13.27 -5.68 12.31
N GLU A 263 -13.09 -6.08 13.58
CA GLU A 263 -12.94 -5.13 14.70
C GLU A 263 -11.71 -4.25 14.53
N ILE A 264 -10.58 -4.84 14.12
CA ILE A 264 -9.35 -4.12 13.83
C ILE A 264 -9.55 -3.11 12.70
N VAL A 265 -10.18 -3.53 11.60
CA VAL A 265 -10.40 -2.67 10.42
C VAL A 265 -11.34 -1.50 10.72
N TYR A 266 -12.42 -1.73 11.46
CA TYR A 266 -13.43 -0.70 11.70
C TYR A 266 -13.19 0.16 12.93
N ASN A 267 -12.62 -0.41 14.00
CA ASN A 267 -12.46 0.28 15.28
C ASN A 267 -11.00 0.52 15.67
N GLY A 268 -10.07 -0.03 14.89
CA GLY A 268 -8.63 0.06 15.12
C GLY A 268 -8.14 -0.89 16.22
N LEU A 269 -6.92 -1.35 16.04
CA LEU A 269 -6.25 -2.31 16.93
C LEU A 269 -6.18 -1.90 18.42
N PRO A 270 -6.03 -0.60 18.81
CA PRO A 270 -6.04 -0.20 20.22
C PRO A 270 -7.37 -0.45 20.95
N ASN A 271 -8.47 -0.61 20.21
CA ASN A 271 -9.82 -0.83 20.76
C ASN A 271 -10.22 -2.31 20.75
N LEU A 272 -9.33 -3.20 20.31
CA LEU A 272 -9.60 -4.63 20.24
C LEU A 272 -9.69 -5.24 21.63
N HIS A 273 -10.81 -5.92 21.90
CA HIS A 273 -11.05 -6.76 23.07
C HIS A 273 -11.70 -8.08 22.65
N LEU A 274 -11.37 -9.17 23.34
CA LEU A 274 -11.96 -10.49 23.09
C LEU A 274 -13.49 -10.44 23.10
N GLY A 275 -14.07 -9.66 24.02
CA GLY A 275 -15.53 -9.50 24.11
C GLY A 275 -16.14 -8.82 22.88
N SER A 276 -15.53 -7.76 22.34
CA SER A 276 -16.02 -7.08 21.14
C SER A 276 -15.86 -7.96 19.91
N ALA A 277 -14.75 -8.66 19.78
CA ALA A 277 -14.50 -9.61 18.69
C ALA A 277 -15.49 -10.78 18.71
N ALA A 278 -15.78 -11.35 19.88
CA ALA A 278 -16.74 -12.42 20.06
C ALA A 278 -18.17 -11.96 19.72
N ALA A 279 -18.58 -10.78 20.20
CA ALA A 279 -19.88 -10.19 19.89
C ALA A 279 -20.06 -9.96 18.39
N ARG A 280 -19.05 -9.41 17.71
CA ARG A 280 -19.07 -9.23 16.26
C ARG A 280 -19.14 -10.56 15.50
N ALA A 281 -18.48 -11.59 16.02
CA ALA A 281 -18.52 -12.95 15.49
C ALA A 281 -19.85 -13.67 15.77
N GLY A 282 -20.70 -13.13 16.64
CA GLY A 282 -21.91 -13.80 17.12
C GLY A 282 -21.60 -15.05 17.96
N VAL A 283 -20.49 -15.06 18.68
CA VAL A 283 -20.04 -16.11 19.59
C VAL A 283 -20.17 -15.60 21.02
N GLY A 284 -20.69 -16.45 21.93
CA GLY A 284 -20.81 -16.09 23.35
C GLY A 284 -19.44 -15.86 24.01
N LEU A 285 -19.34 -14.87 24.87
CA LEU A 285 -18.09 -14.57 25.59
C LEU A 285 -17.50 -15.79 26.33
N PRO A 286 -18.29 -16.62 27.06
CA PRO A 286 -17.74 -17.83 27.69
C PRO A 286 -17.09 -18.82 26.72
N ASP A 287 -17.65 -18.97 25.52
CA ASP A 287 -17.05 -19.81 24.47
C ASP A 287 -15.74 -19.20 23.96
N ALA A 288 -15.68 -17.87 23.81
CA ALA A 288 -14.48 -17.18 23.38
C ALA A 288 -13.37 -17.26 24.45
N GLU A 289 -13.69 -17.08 25.72
CA GLU A 289 -12.74 -17.23 26.86
C GLU A 289 -12.25 -18.68 26.99
N HIS A 290 -13.02 -19.66 26.55
CA HIS A 290 -12.54 -21.05 26.49
C HIS A 290 -11.54 -21.29 25.35
N LEU A 291 -11.62 -20.52 24.29
CA LEU A 291 -10.74 -20.66 23.11
C LEU A 291 -9.48 -19.79 23.18
N PHE A 292 -9.54 -18.67 23.91
CA PHE A 292 -8.45 -17.68 23.99
C PHE A 292 -8.27 -17.15 25.43
N ASP A 293 -7.02 -17.15 25.91
CA ASP A 293 -6.64 -16.59 27.21
C ASP A 293 -6.52 -15.06 27.14
N GLY A 294 -7.59 -14.37 26.68
CA GLY A 294 -7.67 -12.91 26.57
C GLY A 294 -7.12 -12.33 25.26
N ASP A 295 -7.07 -11.00 25.23
CA ASP A 295 -6.81 -10.20 24.02
C ASP A 295 -5.45 -10.50 23.36
N SER A 296 -4.39 -10.67 24.18
CA SER A 296 -3.03 -10.93 23.67
C SER A 296 -2.89 -12.31 23.02
N HIS A 297 -3.58 -13.32 23.55
CA HIS A 297 -3.60 -14.65 22.95
C HIS A 297 -4.42 -14.64 21.64
N LEU A 298 -5.58 -13.99 21.65
CA LEU A 298 -6.40 -13.80 20.44
C LEU A 298 -5.60 -13.11 19.33
N LEU A 299 -4.90 -12.03 19.65
CA LEU A 299 -4.16 -11.25 18.68
C LEU A 299 -3.02 -12.05 18.04
N ARG A 300 -2.23 -12.76 18.82
CA ARG A 300 -1.15 -13.62 18.32
C ARG A 300 -1.69 -14.75 17.45
N ALA A 301 -2.76 -15.42 17.91
CA ALA A 301 -3.38 -16.49 17.14
C ALA A 301 -4.01 -16.01 15.83
N LEU A 302 -4.55 -14.78 15.80
CA LEU A 302 -5.01 -14.14 14.56
C LEU A 302 -3.82 -13.87 13.61
N GLU A 303 -2.74 -13.25 14.11
CA GLU A 303 -1.55 -12.96 13.32
C GLU A 303 -0.99 -14.23 12.64
N GLU A 304 -0.84 -15.32 13.41
CA GLU A 304 -0.42 -16.62 12.89
C GLU A 304 -1.36 -17.15 11.80
N SER A 305 -2.68 -17.02 11.99
CA SER A 305 -3.68 -17.46 11.02
C SER A 305 -3.65 -16.64 9.72
N LEU A 306 -3.50 -15.32 9.83
CA LEU A 306 -3.43 -14.43 8.67
C LEU A 306 -2.11 -14.60 7.88
N ASP A 307 -0.97 -14.77 8.58
CA ASP A 307 0.32 -15.07 7.94
C ASP A 307 0.28 -16.43 7.25
N GLU A 308 -0.38 -17.43 7.82
CA GLU A 308 -0.56 -18.72 7.18
C GLU A 308 -1.41 -18.62 5.90
N ALA A 309 -2.52 -17.87 5.94
CA ALA A 309 -3.37 -17.66 4.76
C ALA A 309 -2.61 -16.95 3.63
N ASN A 310 -1.87 -15.89 3.95
CA ASN A 310 -1.00 -15.20 3.00
C ASN A 310 0.10 -16.14 2.45
N THR A 311 0.74 -16.93 3.31
CA THR A 311 1.77 -17.91 2.91
C THR A 311 1.20 -18.95 1.95
N LEU A 312 -0.01 -19.46 2.20
CA LEU A 312 -0.67 -20.44 1.33
C LEU A 312 -0.98 -19.85 -0.05
N ALA A 313 -1.45 -18.60 -0.14
CA ALA A 313 -1.66 -17.91 -1.42
C ALA A 313 -0.35 -17.76 -2.20
N ILE A 314 0.73 -17.36 -1.54
CA ILE A 314 2.07 -17.30 -2.13
C ILE A 314 2.53 -18.67 -2.64
N MET A 315 2.34 -19.72 -1.86
CA MET A 315 2.74 -21.09 -2.26
C MET A 315 1.94 -21.59 -3.46
N ARG A 316 0.63 -21.31 -3.53
CA ARG A 316 -0.19 -21.64 -4.71
C ARG A 316 0.41 -21.06 -5.99
N GLN A 317 0.77 -19.78 -5.98
CA GLN A 317 1.37 -19.11 -7.15
C GLN A 317 2.77 -19.65 -7.48
N ASN A 318 3.54 -20.06 -6.49
CA ASN A 318 4.85 -20.64 -6.73
C ASN A 318 4.78 -22.08 -7.28
N GLN A 319 3.76 -22.86 -6.90
CA GLN A 319 3.57 -24.25 -7.37
C GLN A 319 3.21 -24.36 -8.86
N VAL A 320 2.65 -23.31 -9.47
CA VAL A 320 2.29 -23.33 -10.90
C VAL A 320 3.44 -22.91 -11.81
N LEU A 321 4.59 -22.52 -11.24
CA LEU A 321 5.76 -22.18 -12.03
C LEU A 321 6.31 -23.42 -12.77
N PRO A 322 6.77 -23.27 -14.03
CA PRO A 322 7.43 -24.34 -14.77
C PRO A 322 8.64 -24.89 -14.02
N GLU A 323 8.89 -26.20 -14.20
CA GLU A 323 10.11 -26.81 -13.70
C GLU A 323 11.35 -26.11 -14.30
N GLY A 324 12.34 -25.83 -13.47
CA GLY A 324 13.54 -25.09 -13.88
C GLY A 324 13.40 -23.57 -13.89
N SER A 325 12.29 -23.02 -13.36
CA SER A 325 12.15 -21.57 -13.16
C SER A 325 13.27 -21.04 -12.27
N HIS A 326 13.77 -19.84 -12.58
CA HIS A 326 14.82 -19.18 -11.78
C HIS A 326 14.26 -18.34 -10.63
N GLY A 327 15.14 -17.87 -9.72
CA GLY A 327 14.77 -17.15 -8.49
C GLY A 327 13.90 -15.91 -8.70
N LEU A 328 14.13 -15.13 -9.78
CA LEU A 328 13.31 -13.95 -10.11
C LEU A 328 11.88 -14.31 -10.47
N ALA A 329 11.63 -15.47 -11.10
CA ALA A 329 10.29 -15.96 -11.37
C ALA A 329 9.53 -16.26 -10.08
N TYR A 330 10.20 -16.87 -9.09
CA TYR A 330 9.63 -17.13 -7.77
C TYR A 330 9.33 -15.83 -7.02
N ILE A 331 10.19 -14.82 -7.10
CA ILE A 331 9.94 -13.50 -6.52
C ILE A 331 8.68 -12.88 -7.14
N LYS A 332 8.53 -12.94 -8.46
CA LYS A 332 7.34 -12.43 -9.17
C LYS A 332 6.07 -13.19 -8.76
N ALA A 333 6.12 -14.51 -8.71
CA ALA A 333 5.00 -15.35 -8.27
C ALA A 333 4.61 -15.07 -6.81
N THR A 334 5.59 -14.81 -5.94
CA THR A 334 5.34 -14.38 -4.55
C THR A 334 4.53 -13.07 -4.50
N GLY A 335 4.86 -12.10 -5.35
CA GLY A 335 4.07 -10.87 -5.49
C GLY A 335 2.63 -11.15 -5.92
N PHE A 336 2.42 -12.08 -6.85
CA PHE A 336 1.06 -12.48 -7.27
C PHE A 336 0.27 -13.14 -6.14
N GLY A 337 0.89 -14.02 -5.35
CA GLY A 337 0.24 -14.64 -4.21
C GLY A 337 -0.15 -13.63 -3.14
N TYR A 338 0.68 -12.64 -2.89
CA TYR A 338 0.37 -11.54 -1.98
C TYR A 338 -0.83 -10.70 -2.45
N LEU A 339 -0.89 -10.38 -3.75
CA LEU A 339 -2.04 -9.70 -4.35
C LEU A 339 -3.30 -10.57 -4.32
N GLU A 340 -3.18 -11.87 -4.64
CA GLU A 340 -4.28 -12.83 -4.57
C GLU A 340 -4.89 -12.84 -3.17
N TYR A 341 -4.09 -12.96 -2.12
CA TYR A 341 -4.55 -12.90 -0.74
C TYR A 341 -5.29 -11.59 -0.43
N ALA A 342 -4.74 -10.46 -0.85
CA ALA A 342 -5.38 -9.16 -0.65
C ALA A 342 -6.75 -9.03 -1.35
N LEU A 343 -6.90 -9.62 -2.52
CA LEU A 343 -8.16 -9.62 -3.28
C LEU A 343 -9.19 -10.64 -2.76
N GLU A 344 -8.73 -11.81 -2.29
CA GLU A 344 -9.58 -12.85 -1.71
C GLU A 344 -10.13 -12.46 -0.34
N ASP A 345 -9.29 -11.87 0.52
CA ASP A 345 -9.67 -11.43 1.87
C ASP A 345 -9.17 -10.01 2.19
N PRO A 346 -9.82 -8.97 1.65
CA PRO A 346 -9.41 -7.58 1.90
C PRO A 346 -9.41 -7.18 3.39
N ILE A 347 -10.31 -7.75 4.18
CA ILE A 347 -10.38 -7.49 5.63
C ILE A 347 -9.20 -8.15 6.35
N GLY A 348 -8.94 -9.42 6.06
CA GLY A 348 -7.78 -10.14 6.58
C GLY A 348 -6.47 -9.48 6.17
N PHE A 349 -6.37 -9.02 4.93
CA PHE A 349 -5.20 -8.30 4.43
C PHE A 349 -4.90 -7.03 5.22
N VAL A 350 -5.90 -6.16 5.46
CA VAL A 350 -5.73 -4.94 6.27
C VAL A 350 -5.39 -5.30 7.72
N ALA A 351 -6.08 -6.29 8.30
CA ALA A 351 -5.80 -6.75 9.65
C ALA A 351 -4.37 -7.31 9.78
N LEU A 352 -3.88 -8.08 8.79
CA LEU A 352 -2.51 -8.61 8.78
C LEU A 352 -1.48 -7.48 8.87
N ILE A 353 -1.64 -6.42 8.09
CA ILE A 353 -0.72 -5.27 8.12
C ILE A 353 -0.71 -4.59 9.49
N GLU A 354 -1.89 -4.41 10.09
CA GLU A 354 -2.03 -3.78 11.40
C GLU A 354 -1.43 -4.61 12.55
N VAL A 355 -1.61 -5.94 12.53
CA VAL A 355 -1.08 -6.82 13.59
C VAL A 355 0.42 -7.06 13.41
N SER A 356 0.90 -7.39 12.22
CA SER A 356 2.32 -7.67 11.94
C SER A 356 3.23 -6.50 12.27
N SER A 357 2.72 -5.27 12.17
CA SER A 357 3.48 -4.07 12.51
C SER A 357 3.86 -3.97 14.00
N ARG A 358 3.29 -4.78 14.87
CA ARG A 358 3.61 -4.81 16.33
C ARG A 358 4.71 -5.79 16.69
N SER A 359 4.83 -6.88 15.93
CA SER A 359 5.75 -7.98 16.26
C SER A 359 7.20 -7.68 15.89
N ILE A 360 7.46 -6.55 15.22
CA ILE A 360 8.78 -6.21 14.75
C ILE A 360 9.58 -5.47 15.83
N VAL A 361 10.65 -6.11 16.26
CA VAL A 361 11.68 -5.48 17.09
C VAL A 361 12.33 -4.35 16.29
N PRO A 362 12.50 -3.14 16.86
CA PRO A 362 13.18 -2.04 16.18
C PRO A 362 14.55 -2.48 15.69
N ILE A 363 14.77 -2.44 14.38
CA ILE A 363 16.07 -2.76 13.80
C ILE A 363 16.89 -1.50 13.89
N SER A 364 17.95 -1.51 14.67
CA SER A 364 18.99 -0.51 14.64
C SER A 364 20.00 -0.90 13.55
N PHE A 365 19.83 -0.37 12.35
CA PHE A 365 20.81 -0.56 11.26
C PHE A 365 22.13 0.20 11.52
N GLU A 366 22.18 1.07 12.51
CA GLU A 366 23.39 1.83 12.88
C GLU A 366 24.38 1.00 13.71
N GLU A 367 23.93 -0.09 14.35
CA GLU A 367 24.71 -0.91 15.26
C GLU A 367 25.09 -2.29 14.72
N THR A 368 24.52 -2.72 13.61
CA THR A 368 24.75 -4.05 13.05
C THR A 368 25.91 -4.07 12.05
N GLY A 369 27.12 -3.85 12.55
CA GLY A 369 28.22 -4.59 11.98
C GLY A 369 27.98 -6.08 12.23
N ASP A 370 27.73 -6.85 11.18
CA ASP A 370 27.79 -8.33 11.11
C ASP A 370 26.94 -9.18 12.08
N THR A 371 25.86 -8.71 12.67
CA THR A 371 24.97 -9.63 13.39
C THR A 371 23.83 -10.08 12.49
N GLU A 372 23.92 -11.35 12.06
CA GLU A 372 22.83 -12.16 11.53
C GLU A 372 21.72 -12.36 12.59
N GLN A 373 21.02 -11.32 12.96
CA GLN A 373 19.79 -11.51 13.72
C GLN A 373 18.67 -11.81 12.71
N PRO A 374 18.05 -12.99 12.76
CA PRO A 374 16.94 -13.31 11.89
C PRO A 374 15.78 -12.38 12.24
N PHE A 375 15.29 -11.68 11.21
CA PHE A 375 14.02 -10.98 11.28
C PHE A 375 12.91 -12.03 11.42
N ASP A 376 12.30 -12.15 12.56
CA ASP A 376 11.08 -12.93 12.67
C ASP A 376 9.89 -12.08 12.20
N MET A 377 9.69 -12.08 10.89
CA MET A 377 8.65 -11.32 10.21
C MET A 377 7.59 -12.23 9.58
N GLY A 378 7.43 -13.45 10.11
CA GLY A 378 6.52 -14.44 9.57
C GLY A 378 7.10 -15.26 8.41
N LYS A 379 6.35 -16.31 8.03
CA LYS A 379 6.80 -17.31 7.05
C LYS A 379 6.92 -16.73 5.64
N ALA A 380 5.93 -15.92 5.23
CA ALA A 380 5.90 -15.29 3.92
C ALA A 380 7.10 -14.37 3.70
N PHE A 381 7.44 -13.55 4.69
CA PHE A 381 8.59 -12.65 4.61
C PHE A 381 9.92 -13.42 4.60
N THR A 382 10.07 -14.42 5.46
CA THR A 382 11.25 -15.28 5.49
C THR A 382 11.47 -15.97 4.14
N PHE A 383 10.40 -16.40 3.48
CA PHE A 383 10.49 -17.02 2.16
C PHE A 383 11.04 -16.04 1.12
N ILE A 384 10.47 -14.82 0.99
CA ILE A 384 10.96 -13.83 0.02
C ILE A 384 12.38 -13.36 0.35
N MET A 385 12.72 -13.24 1.62
CA MET A 385 14.06 -12.88 2.06
C MET A 385 15.11 -13.90 1.56
N ASN A 386 14.80 -15.18 1.63
CA ASN A 386 15.68 -16.22 1.13
C ASN A 386 15.83 -16.13 -0.40
N LEU A 387 14.72 -15.96 -1.14
CA LEU A 387 14.76 -15.79 -2.61
C LEU A 387 15.62 -14.60 -3.04
N VAL A 388 15.47 -13.45 -2.38
CA VAL A 388 16.25 -12.25 -2.69
C VAL A 388 17.70 -12.43 -2.28
N ARG A 389 17.98 -13.09 -1.14
CA ARG A 389 19.36 -13.42 -0.71
C ARG A 389 20.06 -14.33 -1.73
N ASP A 390 19.37 -15.35 -2.24
CA ASP A 390 19.90 -16.23 -3.25
C ASP A 390 20.22 -15.46 -4.54
N ALA A 391 19.29 -14.62 -5.02
CA ALA A 391 19.51 -13.75 -6.16
C ALA A 391 20.74 -12.81 -5.95
N ILE A 392 20.86 -12.18 -4.76
CA ILE A 392 22.02 -11.34 -4.43
C ILE A 392 23.30 -12.16 -4.39
N SER A 393 23.29 -13.43 -3.92
CA SER A 393 24.46 -14.28 -3.85
C SER A 393 25.06 -14.57 -5.23
N GLU A 394 24.22 -14.60 -6.26
CA GLU A 394 24.60 -14.78 -7.67
C GLU A 394 25.06 -13.47 -8.35
N SER A 395 24.89 -12.32 -7.67
CA SER A 395 25.22 -11.01 -8.21
C SER A 395 26.71 -10.68 -8.12
N ASN A 396 27.18 -9.77 -8.97
CA ASN A 396 28.50 -9.15 -8.86
C ASN A 396 28.44 -7.82 -8.07
N GLY A 397 27.26 -7.39 -7.70
CA GLY A 397 26.98 -6.13 -7.01
C GLY A 397 27.20 -6.19 -5.48
N PRO A 398 26.85 -5.12 -4.77
CA PRO A 398 27.04 -5.03 -3.33
C PRO A 398 26.14 -6.04 -2.57
N ARG A 399 26.72 -6.64 -1.51
CA ARG A 399 26.11 -7.76 -0.73
C ARG A 399 26.02 -7.42 0.76
N SER A 400 25.43 -6.29 1.11
CA SER A 400 25.23 -5.95 2.51
C SER A 400 23.82 -6.33 2.99
N PRO A 401 23.59 -6.56 4.30
CA PRO A 401 22.26 -6.73 4.87
C PRO A 401 21.32 -5.56 4.53
N TRP A 402 21.87 -4.35 4.42
CA TRP A 402 21.13 -3.16 3.99
C TRP A 402 20.61 -3.29 2.55
N ILE A 403 21.43 -3.76 1.62
CA ILE A 403 21.01 -4.00 0.24
C ILE A 403 19.91 -5.05 0.18
N LEU A 404 20.07 -6.17 0.90
CA LEU A 404 19.02 -7.20 0.99
C LEU A 404 17.71 -6.60 1.47
N PHE A 405 17.73 -5.84 2.57
CA PHE A 405 16.53 -5.21 3.13
C PHE A 405 15.88 -4.24 2.14
N THR A 406 16.66 -3.35 1.50
CA THR A 406 16.11 -2.34 0.59
C THR A 406 15.54 -2.93 -0.69
N GLN A 407 16.12 -4.03 -1.21
CA GLN A 407 15.55 -4.73 -2.37
C GLN A 407 14.25 -5.47 -2.02
N ILE A 408 14.18 -6.10 -0.85
CA ILE A 408 12.93 -6.68 -0.35
C ILE A 408 11.88 -5.59 -0.14
N ALA A 409 12.27 -4.47 0.44
CA ALA A 409 11.38 -3.33 0.68
C ALA A 409 10.80 -2.77 -0.63
N ALA A 410 11.61 -2.63 -1.69
CA ALA A 410 11.17 -2.17 -3.00
C ALA A 410 10.19 -3.15 -3.65
N LEU A 411 10.51 -4.44 -3.66
CA LEU A 411 9.61 -5.48 -4.18
C LEU A 411 8.29 -5.51 -3.42
N TRP A 412 8.36 -5.44 -2.09
CA TRP A 412 7.17 -5.45 -1.25
C TRP A 412 6.35 -4.18 -1.41
N ALA A 413 7.00 -3.00 -1.42
CA ALA A 413 6.31 -1.73 -1.60
C ALA A 413 5.49 -1.70 -2.89
N SER A 414 6.06 -2.12 -4.02
CA SER A 414 5.36 -2.17 -5.30
C SER A 414 4.08 -3.00 -5.26
N ILE A 415 4.15 -4.23 -4.76
CA ILE A 415 2.98 -5.12 -4.73
C ILE A 415 2.00 -4.75 -3.61
N HIS A 416 2.51 -4.29 -2.46
CA HIS A 416 1.69 -3.80 -1.36
C HIS A 416 0.88 -2.56 -1.76
N GLY A 417 1.51 -1.62 -2.45
CA GLY A 417 0.81 -0.44 -2.96
C GLY A 417 -0.27 -0.79 -3.97
N LEU A 418 0.00 -1.73 -4.88
CA LEU A 418 -1.03 -2.24 -5.79
C LEU A 418 -2.17 -2.91 -5.02
N SER A 419 -1.86 -3.76 -4.04
CA SER A 419 -2.87 -4.42 -3.20
C SER A 419 -3.73 -3.40 -2.44
N GLN A 420 -3.13 -2.36 -1.87
CA GLN A 420 -3.86 -1.26 -1.22
C GLN A 420 -4.77 -0.51 -2.20
N LEU A 421 -4.26 -0.13 -3.37
CA LEU A 421 -5.04 0.59 -4.37
C LEU A 421 -6.19 -0.26 -4.92
N SER A 422 -6.02 -1.58 -4.99
CA SER A 422 -7.02 -2.53 -5.51
C SER A 422 -8.10 -2.88 -4.49
N THR A 423 -7.80 -2.87 -3.20
CA THR A 423 -8.74 -3.28 -2.14
C THR A 423 -9.49 -2.10 -1.54
N VAL A 424 -8.79 -1.05 -1.17
CA VAL A 424 -9.37 0.13 -0.49
C VAL A 424 -9.15 1.44 -1.23
N GLY A 425 -8.29 1.46 -2.25
CA GLY A 425 -7.87 2.66 -2.97
C GLY A 425 -8.61 2.94 -4.27
N ALA A 426 -7.97 3.75 -5.11
CA ALA A 426 -8.54 4.29 -6.36
C ALA A 426 -8.78 3.25 -7.46
N LEU A 427 -8.17 2.06 -7.38
CA LEU A 427 -8.31 0.99 -8.38
C LEU A 427 -9.33 -0.09 -7.99
N ARG A 428 -10.02 0.01 -6.86
CA ARG A 428 -10.84 -1.06 -6.26
C ARG A 428 -12.02 -1.58 -7.10
N TYR A 429 -12.38 -0.90 -8.19
CA TYR A 429 -13.55 -1.26 -9.02
C TYR A 429 -13.18 -1.93 -10.34
N HIS A 430 -11.94 -2.41 -10.47
CA HIS A 430 -11.49 -3.08 -11.67
C HIS A 430 -11.57 -4.61 -11.55
N SER A 431 -11.45 -5.32 -12.67
CA SER A 431 -11.51 -6.78 -12.68
C SER A 431 -10.24 -7.42 -12.12
N ALA A 432 -10.34 -8.66 -11.65
CA ALA A 432 -9.17 -9.44 -11.23
C ALA A 432 -8.12 -9.56 -12.35
N ASN A 433 -8.56 -9.78 -13.60
CA ASN A 433 -7.65 -9.81 -14.75
C ASN A 433 -6.85 -8.52 -14.93
N PHE A 434 -7.49 -7.37 -14.72
CA PHE A 434 -6.80 -6.08 -14.74
C PHE A 434 -5.70 -6.03 -13.68
N TYR A 435 -6.00 -6.42 -12.43
CA TYR A 435 -5.03 -6.38 -11.35
C TYR A 435 -3.83 -7.30 -11.59
N PHE A 436 -4.06 -8.55 -12.04
CA PHE A 436 -2.96 -9.46 -12.32
C PHE A 436 -2.11 -9.03 -13.52
N ASN A 437 -2.73 -8.46 -14.56
CA ASN A 437 -2.00 -7.88 -15.69
C ASN A 437 -1.16 -6.68 -15.24
N LEU A 438 -1.70 -5.79 -14.41
CA LEU A 438 -0.97 -4.66 -13.87
C LEU A 438 0.15 -5.13 -12.94
N ALA A 439 -0.13 -6.08 -12.03
CA ALA A 439 0.87 -6.68 -11.15
C ALA A 439 2.05 -7.27 -11.92
N SER A 440 1.76 -7.99 -13.03
CA SER A 440 2.82 -8.50 -13.89
C SER A 440 3.75 -7.39 -14.38
N LYS A 441 3.20 -6.26 -14.83
CA LYS A 441 4.00 -5.13 -15.35
C LYS A 441 4.71 -4.36 -14.25
N VAL A 442 4.06 -4.14 -13.11
CA VAL A 442 4.67 -3.53 -11.93
C VAL A 442 5.87 -4.35 -11.47
N MET A 443 5.69 -5.67 -11.33
CA MET A 443 6.77 -6.58 -10.93
C MET A 443 7.87 -6.64 -11.99
N ASP A 444 7.56 -6.63 -13.28
CA ASP A 444 8.57 -6.60 -14.34
C ASP A 444 9.46 -5.34 -14.26
N ILE A 445 8.87 -4.18 -13.99
CA ILE A 445 9.61 -2.92 -13.87
C ILE A 445 10.53 -2.97 -12.63
N ILE A 446 10.01 -3.36 -11.47
CA ILE A 446 10.82 -3.36 -10.24
C ILE A 446 11.92 -4.42 -10.28
N LEU A 447 11.66 -5.59 -10.87
CA LEU A 447 12.66 -6.64 -11.06
C LEU A 447 13.76 -6.20 -12.04
N GLN A 448 13.42 -5.47 -13.12
CA GLN A 448 14.44 -4.89 -14.00
C GLN A 448 15.32 -3.89 -13.25
N GLY A 449 14.73 -3.04 -12.41
CA GLY A 449 15.46 -2.13 -11.54
C GLY A 449 16.39 -2.86 -10.58
N MET A 450 15.88 -3.90 -9.91
CA MET A 450 16.65 -4.76 -9.01
C MET A 450 17.85 -5.42 -9.72
N VAL A 451 17.61 -6.00 -10.90
CA VAL A 451 18.68 -6.62 -11.72
C VAL A 451 19.77 -5.60 -12.07
N ASN A 452 19.37 -4.37 -12.39
CA ASN A 452 20.33 -3.32 -12.74
C ASN A 452 21.10 -2.81 -11.51
N VAL A 453 20.41 -2.55 -10.40
CA VAL A 453 21.04 -2.08 -9.14
C VAL A 453 22.00 -3.13 -8.56
N LEU A 454 21.66 -4.41 -8.67
CA LEU A 454 22.45 -5.51 -8.15
C LEU A 454 23.47 -6.05 -9.17
N GLU A 455 23.54 -5.52 -10.40
CA GLU A 455 24.37 -6.03 -11.48
C GLU A 455 24.19 -7.54 -11.71
N LEU A 456 22.96 -8.01 -11.61
CA LEU A 456 22.60 -9.41 -11.86
C LEU A 456 22.77 -9.72 -13.37
N LYS A 457 23.21 -10.94 -13.68
CA LYS A 457 23.13 -11.44 -15.06
C LYS A 457 21.67 -11.59 -15.44
N ARG A 458 21.28 -11.02 -16.57
CA ARG A 458 19.93 -11.28 -17.12
C ARG A 458 19.87 -12.76 -17.50
N PRO A 459 18.80 -13.48 -17.13
CA PRO A 459 18.57 -14.82 -17.67
C PRO A 459 18.40 -14.68 -19.20
N ASP A 460 19.09 -15.53 -19.94
CA ASP A 460 19.05 -15.61 -21.43
C ASP A 460 17.65 -16.04 -21.93
#